data_74be2fb2ccb7af7a82028aa684046ed3
#
_entry.id   74be2fb2ccb7af7a82028aa684046ed3
#
_cell.length_a   1.000
_cell.length_b   1.000
_cell.length_c   1.000
_cell.angle_alpha   90.00
_cell.angle_beta   90.00
_cell.angle_gamma   90.00
#
_symmetry.space_group_name_H-M   'P 1'
#
loop_
_entity.id
_entity.type
_entity.pdbx_description
1 polymer ?
#
loop_
_entity_poly.entity_id
_entity_poly.type
_entity_poly.pdbx_seq_one_letter_code
_entity_poly.pdbx_strand_id
1 'polypeptide(L)'
;MFSEKYRHLLDGIELADSIGMDFHKMLLAPSVTSAVLFKKGKDAYRTFTQDAEYLLRAEENEDPWHDVARRSFECTKTMLSLKVFSIVTTHGWEIFDQSVTKLIDLAAAFAGLIDASDDFELALRPQANILCFRFTDADGDLSEANAAIRKAVVARGEFYIVQTSFNGETWLRTTISNPMSTSEHFGSLLDYIRKLAKAC
;
A
#
# COMPACT_ATOMS: atom_id res chain seq x y z
N MET A 1 12.35 3.38 -7.66
CA MET A 1 12.49 4.32 -6.56
C MET A 1 13.22 3.64 -5.41
N PHE A 2 12.59 2.90 -4.48
CA PHE A 2 13.32 2.25 -3.39
C PHE A 2 13.82 0.84 -3.73
N SER A 3 13.07 0.02 -4.48
CA SER A 3 13.51 -1.32 -4.88
C SER A 3 14.25 -1.28 -6.22
N GLU A 4 15.50 -1.75 -6.24
CA GLU A 4 16.25 -1.90 -7.49
C GLU A 4 15.64 -2.96 -8.39
N LYS A 5 15.21 -4.08 -7.81
CA LYS A 5 14.57 -5.20 -8.53
C LYS A 5 13.31 -4.78 -9.26
N TYR A 6 12.49 -3.94 -8.62
CA TYR A 6 11.18 -3.52 -9.10
C TYR A 6 11.12 -2.09 -9.61
N ARG A 7 12.28 -1.45 -9.80
CA ARG A 7 12.37 -0.06 -10.26
C ARG A 7 11.68 0.18 -11.59
N HIS A 8 11.74 -0.80 -12.49
CA HIS A 8 11.12 -0.73 -13.82
C HIS A 8 9.59 -0.55 -13.78
N LEU A 9 8.92 -0.92 -12.68
CA LEU A 9 7.47 -0.69 -12.51
C LEU A 9 7.11 0.79 -12.36
N LEU A 10 8.11 1.64 -12.17
CA LEU A 10 7.96 3.09 -12.04
C LEU A 10 8.47 3.86 -13.28
N ASP A 11 8.72 3.17 -14.38
CA ASP A 11 9.13 3.82 -15.62
C ASP A 11 8.04 4.80 -16.07
N GLY A 12 8.44 6.02 -16.40
CA GLY A 12 7.53 7.12 -16.71
C GLY A 12 7.13 7.99 -15.50
N ILE A 13 7.54 7.64 -14.28
CA ILE A 13 7.22 8.44 -13.07
C ILE A 13 7.77 9.87 -13.15
N GLU A 14 8.83 10.08 -13.93
CA GLU A 14 9.43 11.40 -14.19
C GLU A 14 8.52 12.34 -14.98
N LEU A 15 7.47 11.82 -15.61
CA LEU A 15 6.46 12.60 -16.33
C LEU A 15 5.43 13.23 -15.37
N ALA A 16 5.32 12.73 -14.15
CA ALA A 16 4.39 13.24 -13.16
C ALA A 16 4.79 14.64 -12.67
N ASP A 17 3.82 15.52 -12.48
CA ASP A 17 4.04 16.84 -11.86
C ASP A 17 4.17 16.77 -10.35
N SER A 18 3.49 15.80 -9.74
CA SER A 18 3.60 15.50 -8.31
C SER A 18 3.39 14.01 -8.03
N ILE A 19 3.93 13.52 -6.93
CA ILE A 19 3.83 12.12 -6.49
C ILE A 19 3.44 12.10 -5.02
N GLY A 20 2.32 11.45 -4.70
CA GLY A 20 1.97 11.10 -3.33
C GLY A 20 2.62 9.78 -2.91
N MET A 21 3.22 9.74 -1.71
CA MET A 21 3.91 8.56 -1.21
C MET A 21 3.62 8.34 0.27
N ASP A 22 3.27 7.10 0.62
CA ASP A 22 2.99 6.69 1.99
C ASP A 22 4.16 5.93 2.60
N PHE A 23 4.90 6.59 3.47
CA PHE A 23 5.97 5.94 4.24
C PHE A 23 5.43 4.94 5.28
N HIS A 24 4.19 5.14 5.75
CA HIS A 24 3.55 4.26 6.73
C HIS A 24 2.88 3.01 6.14
N LYS A 25 3.19 2.67 4.89
CA LYS A 25 2.76 1.43 4.23
C LYS A 25 3.97 0.53 3.99
N MET A 26 4.35 0.31 2.76
CA MET A 26 5.47 -0.57 2.39
C MET A 26 6.83 -0.13 2.94
N LEU A 27 6.97 1.14 3.35
CA LEU A 27 8.22 1.71 3.86
C LEU A 27 8.33 1.69 5.39
N LEU A 28 7.42 0.97 6.08
CA LEU A 28 7.49 0.61 7.50
C LEU A 28 7.53 1.78 8.50
N ALA A 29 7.32 3.02 8.06
CA ALA A 29 7.27 4.14 9.01
C ALA A 29 5.98 4.08 9.86
N PRO A 30 6.03 4.50 11.14
CA PRO A 30 4.83 4.57 11.97
C PRO A 30 3.77 5.49 11.37
N SER A 31 2.49 5.10 11.48
CA SER A 31 1.34 5.91 11.03
C SER A 31 1.23 7.24 11.80
N VAL A 32 0.78 8.31 11.20
CA VAL A 32 0.51 8.53 9.77
C VAL A 32 1.74 9.25 9.22
N THR A 33 2.34 8.77 8.13
CA THR A 33 3.50 9.42 7.55
C THR A 33 3.42 9.31 6.04
N SER A 34 3.05 10.42 5.39
CA SER A 34 2.98 10.54 3.93
C SER A 34 3.76 11.76 3.45
N ALA A 35 4.18 11.75 2.21
CA ALA A 35 4.82 12.88 1.56
C ALA A 35 4.19 13.15 0.20
N VAL A 36 4.20 14.40 -0.21
CA VAL A 36 3.93 14.82 -1.58
C VAL A 36 5.21 15.42 -2.14
N LEU A 37 5.69 14.86 -3.23
CA LEU A 37 6.86 15.33 -3.96
C LEU A 37 6.39 16.11 -5.19
N PHE A 38 6.87 17.32 -5.38
CA PHE A 38 6.59 18.13 -6.56
C PHE A 38 7.79 18.16 -7.48
N LYS A 39 7.57 17.99 -8.78
CA LYS A 39 8.62 18.11 -9.81
C LYS A 39 9.24 19.51 -9.81
N LYS A 40 8.42 20.51 -9.60
CA LYS A 40 8.85 21.92 -9.42
C LYS A 40 8.46 22.36 -8.02
N GLY A 41 9.44 22.61 -7.14
CA GLY A 41 9.21 22.94 -5.73
C GLY A 41 8.22 24.09 -5.52
N LYS A 42 8.24 25.09 -6.43
CA LYS A 42 7.30 26.24 -6.39
C LYS A 42 5.82 25.87 -6.54
N ASP A 43 5.50 24.71 -7.10
CA ASP A 43 4.11 24.27 -7.28
C ASP A 43 3.49 23.88 -5.93
N ALA A 44 4.30 23.50 -4.93
CA ALA A 44 3.83 23.27 -3.57
C ALA A 44 3.24 24.53 -2.94
N TYR A 45 3.87 25.69 -3.16
CA TYR A 45 3.36 26.98 -2.65
C TYR A 45 2.02 27.35 -3.28
N ARG A 46 1.87 27.12 -4.58
CA ARG A 46 0.61 27.41 -5.30
C ARG A 46 -0.54 26.52 -4.82
N THR A 47 -0.24 25.27 -4.46
CA THR A 47 -1.23 24.29 -3.98
C THR A 47 -1.77 24.66 -2.60
N PHE A 48 -0.91 25.19 -1.72
CA PHE A 48 -1.22 25.45 -0.33
C PHE A 48 -1.21 26.95 0.02
N THR A 49 -1.47 27.80 -0.96
CA THR A 49 -1.50 29.26 -0.73
C THR A 49 -2.47 29.61 0.39
N GLN A 50 -1.96 30.29 1.41
CA GLN A 50 -2.74 30.84 2.52
C GLN A 50 -2.45 32.33 2.63
N ASP A 51 -3.50 33.09 2.94
CA ASP A 51 -3.40 34.53 3.15
C ASP A 51 -3.46 34.82 4.65
N ALA A 52 -2.29 35.00 5.27
CA ALA A 52 -2.16 35.23 6.70
C ALA A 52 -1.01 36.23 6.94
N GLU A 53 -1.29 37.52 6.84
CA GLU A 53 -0.30 38.62 6.92
C GLU A 53 0.60 38.55 8.17
N TYR A 54 0.11 38.05 9.28
CA TYR A 54 0.85 38.00 10.55
C TYR A 54 1.79 36.78 10.66
N LEU A 55 1.58 35.74 9.84
CA LEU A 55 2.40 34.52 9.85
C LEU A 55 3.25 34.36 8.59
N LEU A 56 2.76 34.85 7.45
CA LEU A 56 3.30 34.59 6.13
C LEU A 56 3.71 35.86 5.41
N ARG A 57 4.53 36.73 6.04
CA ARG A 57 5.08 37.90 5.37
C ARG A 57 5.89 37.47 4.16
N ALA A 58 5.48 37.91 2.99
CA ALA A 58 6.25 37.80 1.77
C ALA A 58 7.46 38.73 1.86
N GLU A 59 8.62 38.20 2.20
CA GLU A 59 9.87 38.85 1.84
C GLU A 59 10.09 38.62 0.36
N GLU A 60 10.13 39.67 -0.42
CA GLU A 60 10.00 39.66 -1.88
C GLU A 60 11.14 38.92 -2.63
N ASN A 61 12.21 38.48 -1.94
CA ASN A 61 13.43 37.98 -2.59
C ASN A 61 14.03 36.67 -2.04
N GLU A 62 13.39 35.99 -1.09
CA GLU A 62 13.92 34.69 -0.58
C GLU A 62 13.03 33.53 -0.93
N ASP A 63 13.62 32.44 -1.43
CA ASP A 63 12.92 31.16 -1.57
C ASP A 63 12.64 30.61 -0.17
N PRO A 64 11.38 30.62 0.31
CA PRO A 64 11.02 30.22 1.66
C PRO A 64 11.00 28.71 1.83
N TRP A 65 11.94 27.99 1.23
CA TRP A 65 12.01 26.53 1.24
C TRP A 65 11.93 25.91 2.64
N HIS A 66 12.39 26.61 3.65
CA HIS A 66 12.39 26.21 5.06
C HIS A 66 11.05 26.47 5.76
N ASP A 67 10.18 27.29 5.19
CA ASP A 67 8.89 27.61 5.77
C ASP A 67 7.83 26.57 5.37
N VAL A 68 7.67 25.54 6.22
CA VAL A 68 6.73 24.45 6.00
C VAL A 68 5.28 24.93 6.02
N ALA A 69 4.96 26.02 6.74
CA ALA A 69 3.61 26.57 6.81
C ALA A 69 3.06 27.00 5.44
N ARG A 70 3.93 27.44 4.54
CA ARG A 70 3.56 27.82 3.17
C ARG A 70 3.26 26.64 2.25
N ARG A 71 3.50 25.41 2.70
CA ARG A 71 3.32 24.18 1.94
C ARG A 71 2.42 23.17 2.64
N SER A 72 1.58 23.64 3.57
CA SER A 72 0.68 22.82 4.36
C SER A 72 -0.56 23.63 4.74
N PHE A 73 -1.71 22.98 4.92
CA PHE A 73 -2.89 23.61 5.49
C PHE A 73 -2.79 23.81 7.01
N GLU A 74 -1.93 23.06 7.66
CA GLU A 74 -1.79 23.06 9.12
C GLU A 74 -0.78 24.11 9.54
N CYS A 75 -1.24 25.08 10.32
CA CYS A 75 -0.37 26.11 10.93
C CYS A 75 0.63 25.48 11.91
N THR A 76 0.18 24.49 12.69
CA THR A 76 1.03 23.69 13.60
C THR A 76 0.99 22.25 13.18
N LYS A 77 2.13 21.70 12.81
CA LYS A 77 2.22 20.35 12.27
C LYS A 77 3.25 19.52 13.04
N THR A 78 2.89 18.26 13.32
CA THR A 78 3.84 17.29 13.85
C THR A 78 4.96 17.05 12.84
N MET A 79 6.21 17.02 13.30
CA MET A 79 7.38 16.73 12.46
C MET A 79 7.39 15.26 12.03
N LEU A 80 6.56 14.89 11.05
CA LEU A 80 6.45 13.52 10.54
C LEU A 80 7.74 13.04 9.87
N SER A 81 8.51 13.96 9.29
CA SER A 81 9.82 13.67 8.69
C SER A 81 10.83 13.08 9.68
N LEU A 82 10.70 13.37 10.98
CA LEU A 82 11.55 12.78 12.01
C LEU A 82 11.44 11.26 12.06
N LYS A 83 10.28 10.69 11.80
CA LYS A 83 10.07 9.24 11.74
C LYS A 83 10.90 8.61 10.62
N VAL A 84 10.86 9.20 9.42
CA VAL A 84 11.65 8.75 8.27
C VAL A 84 13.15 8.95 8.53
N PHE A 85 13.53 10.11 9.04
CA PHE A 85 14.90 10.43 9.39
C PHE A 85 15.48 9.40 10.38
N SER A 86 14.74 9.05 11.44
CA SER A 86 15.17 8.07 12.43
C SER A 86 15.36 6.68 11.83
N ILE A 87 14.46 6.24 10.94
CA ILE A 87 14.60 4.96 10.24
C ILE A 87 15.87 4.95 9.39
N VAL A 88 16.05 5.98 8.56
CA VAL A 88 17.21 6.07 7.66
C VAL A 88 18.52 6.17 8.42
N THR A 89 18.55 6.96 9.51
CA THR A 89 19.75 7.11 10.33
C THR A 89 20.14 5.81 11.05
N THR A 90 19.15 5.01 11.45
CA THR A 90 19.38 3.77 12.18
C THR A 90 19.69 2.58 11.27
N HIS A 91 19.00 2.49 10.12
CA HIS A 91 19.00 1.29 9.27
C HIS A 91 19.54 1.54 7.84
N GLY A 92 19.84 2.78 7.47
CA GLY A 92 20.19 3.14 6.09
C GLY A 92 18.96 3.17 5.17
N TRP A 93 19.18 3.60 3.92
CA TRP A 93 18.15 3.60 2.88
C TRP A 93 17.78 2.20 2.39
N GLU A 94 18.68 1.25 2.57
CA GLU A 94 18.55 -0.14 2.15
C GLU A 94 17.36 -0.85 2.80
N ILE A 95 16.93 -0.39 3.98
CA ILE A 95 15.74 -0.96 4.65
C ILE A 95 14.47 -0.81 3.78
N PHE A 96 14.36 0.27 3.03
CA PHE A 96 13.22 0.50 2.14
C PHE A 96 13.26 -0.40 0.90
N ASP A 97 14.46 -0.60 0.31
CA ASP A 97 14.63 -1.56 -0.78
C ASP A 97 14.27 -2.98 -0.32
N GLN A 98 14.84 -3.42 0.79
CA GLN A 98 14.57 -4.75 1.36
C GLN A 98 13.08 -4.95 1.65
N SER A 99 12.41 -3.95 2.23
CA SER A 99 10.99 -4.05 2.54
C SER A 99 10.13 -4.12 1.28
N VAL A 100 10.30 -3.21 0.34
CA VAL A 100 9.50 -3.17 -0.89
C VAL A 100 9.72 -4.44 -1.71
N THR A 101 10.99 -4.85 -1.89
CA THR A 101 11.34 -6.07 -2.62
C THR A 101 10.70 -7.29 -1.97
N LYS A 102 10.83 -7.45 -0.65
CA LYS A 102 10.26 -8.58 0.07
C LYS A 102 8.75 -8.65 -0.04
N LEU A 103 8.04 -7.53 0.10
CA LEU A 103 6.57 -7.50 0.05
C LEU A 103 6.04 -7.85 -1.34
N ILE A 104 6.72 -7.43 -2.40
CA ILE A 104 6.35 -7.80 -3.78
C ILE A 104 6.69 -9.27 -4.06
N ASP A 105 7.85 -9.75 -3.60
CA ASP A 105 8.23 -11.17 -3.73
C ASP A 105 7.26 -12.09 -2.99
N LEU A 106 6.80 -11.70 -1.80
CA LEU A 106 5.76 -12.43 -1.05
C LEU A 106 4.43 -12.47 -1.81
N ALA A 107 4.05 -11.38 -2.47
CA ALA A 107 2.84 -11.36 -3.29
C ALA A 107 2.98 -12.32 -4.50
N ALA A 108 4.13 -12.34 -5.15
CA ALA A 108 4.41 -13.27 -6.24
C ALA A 108 4.41 -14.74 -5.76
N ALA A 109 4.97 -15.01 -4.58
CA ALA A 109 4.94 -16.34 -3.98
C ALA A 109 3.51 -16.80 -3.65
N PHE A 110 2.69 -15.91 -3.08
CA PHE A 110 1.27 -16.23 -2.82
C PHE A 110 0.50 -16.47 -4.12
N ALA A 111 0.74 -15.66 -5.16
CA ALA A 111 0.16 -15.90 -6.48
C ALA A 111 0.53 -17.29 -7.02
N GLY A 112 1.78 -17.72 -6.81
CA GLY A 112 2.22 -19.08 -7.16
C GLY A 112 1.48 -20.19 -6.42
N LEU A 113 1.12 -19.99 -5.15
CA LEU A 113 0.30 -20.95 -4.39
C LEU A 113 -1.14 -21.02 -4.93
N ILE A 114 -1.71 -19.91 -5.33
CA ILE A 114 -3.03 -19.85 -5.95
C ILE A 114 -3.01 -20.56 -7.30
N ASP A 115 -2.03 -20.27 -8.18
CA ASP A 115 -1.89 -20.92 -9.48
C ASP A 115 -1.67 -22.45 -9.37
N ALA A 116 -1.09 -22.91 -8.27
CA ALA A 116 -0.89 -24.34 -8.00
C ALA A 116 -2.13 -25.03 -7.36
N SER A 117 -3.19 -24.29 -7.12
CA SER A 117 -4.41 -24.79 -6.46
C SER A 117 -5.56 -24.87 -7.47
N ASP A 118 -6.15 -26.03 -7.66
CA ASP A 118 -7.24 -26.23 -8.62
C ASP A 118 -8.56 -25.55 -8.19
N ASP A 119 -8.68 -25.22 -6.93
CA ASP A 119 -9.87 -24.65 -6.29
C ASP A 119 -9.77 -23.11 -6.04
N PHE A 120 -8.73 -22.48 -6.57
CA PHE A 120 -8.57 -21.01 -6.53
C PHE A 120 -8.15 -20.48 -7.88
N GLU A 121 -8.46 -19.20 -8.12
CA GLU A 121 -7.95 -18.48 -9.27
C GLU A 121 -7.58 -17.03 -8.93
N LEU A 122 -6.66 -16.46 -9.70
CA LEU A 122 -6.28 -15.05 -9.64
C LEU A 122 -7.12 -14.22 -10.61
N ALA A 123 -7.58 -13.04 -10.17
CA ALA A 123 -8.16 -12.06 -11.10
C ALA A 123 -7.09 -11.54 -12.07
N LEU A 124 -5.90 -11.25 -11.56
CA LEU A 124 -4.73 -10.79 -12.30
C LEU A 124 -3.46 -11.21 -11.53
N ARG A 125 -2.37 -11.45 -12.25
CA ARG A 125 -1.06 -11.58 -11.60
C ARG A 125 -0.67 -10.26 -10.93
N PRO A 126 -0.21 -10.31 -9.67
CA PRO A 126 0.15 -9.10 -8.94
C PRO A 126 1.39 -8.43 -9.56
N GLN A 127 1.29 -7.13 -9.79
CA GLN A 127 2.44 -6.29 -10.19
C GLN A 127 3.11 -5.63 -8.98
N ALA A 128 2.45 -5.65 -7.83
CA ALA A 128 2.92 -5.11 -6.56
C ALA A 128 2.50 -6.05 -5.42
N ASN A 129 2.26 -5.51 -4.24
CA ASN A 129 1.93 -6.25 -3.03
C ASN A 129 0.43 -6.51 -2.82
N ILE A 130 -0.39 -6.42 -3.87
CA ILE A 130 -1.85 -6.63 -3.80
C ILE A 130 -2.23 -7.83 -4.67
N LEU A 131 -3.03 -8.74 -4.10
CA LEU A 131 -3.63 -9.86 -4.83
C LEU A 131 -5.14 -9.78 -4.77
N CYS A 132 -5.76 -10.10 -5.90
CA CYS A 132 -7.19 -10.37 -6.02
C CYS A 132 -7.35 -11.82 -6.49
N PHE A 133 -8.06 -12.63 -5.72
CA PHE A 133 -8.24 -14.05 -5.98
C PHE A 133 -9.63 -14.49 -5.52
N ARG A 134 -10.08 -15.65 -5.93
CA ARG A 134 -11.33 -16.23 -5.44
C ARG A 134 -11.25 -17.74 -5.30
N PHE A 135 -12.06 -18.28 -4.43
CA PHE A 135 -12.32 -19.70 -4.31
C PHE A 135 -13.35 -20.09 -5.37
N THR A 136 -13.06 -21.17 -6.12
CA THR A 136 -13.85 -21.58 -7.29
C THR A 136 -14.65 -22.86 -7.09
N ASP A 137 -14.30 -23.67 -6.08
CA ASP A 137 -14.98 -24.94 -5.75
C ASP A 137 -16.18 -24.66 -4.80
N ALA A 138 -17.10 -23.80 -5.25
CA ALA A 138 -18.33 -23.45 -4.53
C ALA A 138 -19.54 -23.66 -5.44
N ASP A 139 -20.65 -24.13 -4.84
CA ASP A 139 -21.92 -24.25 -5.54
C ASP A 139 -22.57 -22.89 -5.79
N GLY A 140 -23.19 -22.72 -6.94
CA GLY A 140 -23.97 -21.52 -7.30
C GLY A 140 -23.14 -20.32 -7.76
N ASP A 141 -23.52 -19.12 -7.33
CA ASP A 141 -22.85 -17.87 -7.74
C ASP A 141 -21.55 -17.67 -6.96
N LEU A 142 -20.42 -17.62 -7.69
CA LEU A 142 -19.09 -17.45 -7.07
C LEU A 142 -18.92 -16.10 -6.35
N SER A 143 -19.62 -15.05 -6.80
CA SER A 143 -19.55 -13.75 -6.14
C SER A 143 -20.24 -13.79 -4.78
N GLU A 144 -21.41 -14.41 -4.69
CA GLU A 144 -22.12 -14.58 -3.42
C GLU A 144 -21.33 -15.49 -2.48
N ALA A 145 -20.81 -16.61 -2.98
CA ALA A 145 -20.00 -17.55 -2.20
C ALA A 145 -18.75 -16.88 -1.61
N ASN A 146 -17.98 -16.16 -2.43
CA ASN A 146 -16.78 -15.47 -1.95
C ASN A 146 -17.08 -14.30 -0.99
N ALA A 147 -18.20 -13.61 -1.15
CA ALA A 147 -18.66 -12.61 -0.20
C ALA A 147 -19.02 -13.24 1.16
N ALA A 148 -19.70 -14.41 1.15
CA ALA A 148 -20.02 -15.17 2.35
C ALA A 148 -18.75 -15.69 3.06
N ILE A 149 -17.82 -16.28 2.31
CA ILE A 149 -16.52 -16.73 2.79
C ILE A 149 -15.77 -15.56 3.45
N ARG A 150 -15.64 -14.41 2.77
CA ARG A 150 -14.99 -13.23 3.35
C ARG A 150 -15.63 -12.81 4.68
N LYS A 151 -16.94 -12.77 4.74
CA LYS A 151 -17.68 -12.44 5.96
C LYS A 151 -17.37 -13.43 7.10
N ALA A 152 -17.34 -14.72 6.79
CA ALA A 152 -17.01 -15.77 7.75
C ALA A 152 -15.56 -15.67 8.24
N VAL A 153 -14.59 -15.44 7.35
CA VAL A 153 -13.16 -15.25 7.70
C VAL A 153 -13.01 -14.12 8.72
N VAL A 154 -13.61 -12.95 8.43
CA VAL A 154 -13.49 -11.77 9.30
C VAL A 154 -14.21 -11.98 10.63
N ALA A 155 -15.40 -12.62 10.62
CA ALA A 155 -16.17 -12.86 11.83
C ALA A 155 -15.47 -13.81 12.82
N ARG A 156 -14.66 -14.74 12.33
CA ARG A 156 -13.91 -15.68 13.17
C ARG A 156 -12.59 -15.13 13.68
N GLY A 157 -12.03 -14.09 13.02
CA GLY A 157 -10.90 -13.31 13.52
C GLY A 157 -9.51 -13.97 13.39
N GLU A 158 -9.38 -15.14 12.76
CA GLU A 158 -8.08 -15.77 12.53
C GLU A 158 -7.28 -15.07 11.43
N PHE A 159 -7.98 -14.58 10.39
CA PHE A 159 -7.41 -13.80 9.30
C PHE A 159 -8.24 -12.57 9.03
N TYR A 160 -7.58 -11.54 8.49
CA TYR A 160 -8.26 -10.36 7.97
C TYR A 160 -7.99 -10.23 6.48
N ILE A 161 -9.05 -10.35 5.68
CA ILE A 161 -9.03 -10.12 4.24
C ILE A 161 -10.17 -9.18 3.87
N VAL A 162 -10.03 -8.48 2.77
CA VAL A 162 -11.08 -7.64 2.21
C VAL A 162 -11.62 -8.25 0.91
N GLN A 163 -12.64 -7.65 0.34
CA GLN A 163 -13.15 -7.99 -0.98
C GLN A 163 -13.13 -6.75 -1.88
N THR A 164 -13.13 -6.98 -3.17
CA THR A 164 -13.25 -5.94 -4.20
C THR A 164 -14.17 -6.43 -5.31
N SER A 165 -14.64 -5.51 -6.15
CA SER A 165 -15.31 -5.87 -7.39
C SER A 165 -14.35 -5.68 -8.55
N PHE A 166 -14.27 -6.68 -9.43
CA PHE A 166 -13.52 -6.63 -10.67
C PHE A 166 -14.37 -7.25 -11.80
N ASN A 167 -14.59 -6.53 -12.87
CA ASN A 167 -15.49 -6.92 -13.97
C ASN A 167 -16.92 -7.29 -13.53
N GLY A 168 -17.43 -6.65 -12.48
CA GLY A 168 -18.77 -6.92 -11.93
C GLY A 168 -18.86 -8.11 -10.98
N GLU A 169 -17.77 -8.86 -10.79
CA GLU A 169 -17.69 -10.02 -9.91
C GLU A 169 -16.99 -9.68 -8.60
N THR A 170 -17.31 -10.43 -7.53
CA THR A 170 -16.69 -10.28 -6.21
C THR A 170 -15.43 -11.14 -6.12
N TRP A 171 -14.34 -10.52 -5.68
CA TRP A 171 -13.05 -11.13 -5.47
C TRP A 171 -12.56 -10.90 -4.03
N LEU A 172 -11.95 -11.89 -3.44
CA LEU A 172 -11.17 -11.73 -2.22
C LEU A 172 -9.92 -10.92 -2.53
N ARG A 173 -9.54 -10.02 -1.63
CA ARG A 173 -8.37 -9.17 -1.82
C ARG A 173 -7.50 -9.15 -0.58
N THR A 174 -6.21 -9.35 -0.78
CA THR A 174 -5.18 -9.17 0.25
C THR A 174 -4.20 -8.09 -0.17
N THR A 175 -3.68 -7.37 0.83
CA THR A 175 -2.54 -6.47 0.65
C THR A 175 -1.43 -6.97 1.55
N ILE A 176 -0.33 -7.41 0.97
CA ILE A 176 0.83 -7.90 1.70
C ILE A 176 1.61 -6.70 2.22
N SER A 177 1.43 -6.38 3.49
CA SER A 177 2.07 -5.22 4.13
C SER A 177 2.94 -5.59 5.33
N ASN A 178 2.84 -6.84 5.82
CA ASN A 178 3.66 -7.32 6.91
C ASN A 178 4.87 -8.10 6.36
N PRO A 179 6.11 -7.58 6.52
CA PRO A 179 7.32 -8.28 6.05
C PRO A 179 7.63 -9.57 6.81
N MET A 180 6.93 -9.84 7.92
CA MET A 180 7.04 -11.09 8.68
C MET A 180 6.11 -12.19 8.16
N SER A 181 5.27 -11.90 7.17
CA SER A 181 4.47 -12.92 6.49
C SER A 181 5.36 -13.94 5.77
N THR A 182 4.87 -15.17 5.68
CA THR A 182 5.56 -16.30 5.04
C THR A 182 4.60 -17.04 4.10
N SER A 183 5.14 -17.90 3.24
CA SER A 183 4.33 -18.78 2.39
C SER A 183 3.44 -19.73 3.20
N GLU A 184 3.86 -20.12 4.41
CA GLU A 184 3.06 -20.94 5.32
C GLU A 184 1.79 -20.22 5.79
N HIS A 185 1.89 -18.92 6.09
CA HIS A 185 0.72 -18.13 6.44
C HIS A 185 -0.29 -18.06 5.27
N PHE A 186 0.21 -17.98 4.04
CA PHE A 186 -0.67 -17.95 2.87
C PHE A 186 -1.32 -19.32 2.62
N GLY A 187 -0.55 -20.40 2.75
CA GLY A 187 -1.11 -21.76 2.70
C GLY A 187 -2.20 -21.96 3.74
N SER A 188 -1.93 -21.55 4.98
CA SER A 188 -2.91 -21.60 6.09
C SER A 188 -4.18 -20.80 5.79
N LEU A 189 -4.06 -19.63 5.15
CA LEU A 189 -5.22 -18.84 4.71
C LEU A 189 -6.06 -19.59 3.68
N LEU A 190 -5.45 -20.21 2.66
CA LEU A 190 -6.17 -21.00 1.65
C LEU A 190 -6.88 -22.18 2.29
N ASP A 191 -6.22 -22.93 3.17
CA ASP A 191 -6.83 -24.06 3.90
C ASP A 191 -7.98 -23.62 4.80
N TYR A 192 -7.85 -22.43 5.40
CA TYR A 192 -8.91 -21.85 6.22
C TYR A 192 -10.12 -21.46 5.38
N ILE A 193 -9.92 -20.90 4.20
CA ILE A 193 -11.00 -20.60 3.24
C ILE A 193 -11.72 -21.89 2.83
N ARG A 194 -10.99 -22.96 2.45
CA ARG A 194 -11.55 -24.29 2.12
C ARG A 194 -12.44 -24.83 3.23
N LYS A 195 -11.98 -24.69 4.48
CA LYS A 195 -12.74 -25.14 5.66
C LYS A 195 -14.03 -24.37 5.85
N LEU A 196 -13.99 -23.04 5.63
CA LEU A 196 -15.17 -22.19 5.78
C LEU A 196 -16.17 -22.38 4.64
N ALA A 197 -15.71 -22.55 3.41
CA ALA A 197 -16.55 -22.80 2.25
C ALA A 197 -17.41 -24.07 2.40
N LYS A 198 -16.88 -25.12 3.07
CA LYS A 198 -17.64 -26.34 3.38
C LYS A 198 -18.68 -26.17 4.49
N ALA A 199 -18.66 -25.06 5.22
CA ALA A 199 -19.53 -24.78 6.35
C ALA A 199 -20.58 -23.68 6.05
N CYS A 200 -20.47 -23.05 4.88
CA CYS A 200 -21.42 -22.05 4.37
C CYS A 200 -22.41 -22.68 3.41
#